data_fb21e646ab1778b4840e6ff85a4d2a30
#
_entry.id   fb21e646ab1778b4840e6ff85a4d2a30
#
_cell.length_a   1.000
_cell.length_b   1.000
_cell.length_c   1.000
_cell.angle_alpha   90.00
_cell.angle_beta   90.00
_cell.angle_gamma   90.00
#
_symmetry.space_group_name_H-M   'P 1'
#
loop_
_entity.id
_entity.type
_entity.pdbx_description
1 polymer ?
#
loop_
_entity_poly.entity_id
_entity_poly.type
_entity_poly.pdbx_seq_one_letter_code
_entity_poly.pdbx_strand_id
1 'polypeptide(L)'
;MLVALFVSVCAYGCVTAGARGGAAAPVPDITFPLVADSVRFTSGFGDARTGGRAHHGQDLFCARWTPILAAVNGTVDWIATARPKKGKSYSILLRGDDGNQYFYDHLNNDDPGTRDNRGDPAYAYARGLHNGERVSAGEIIGYVGDSGNAEPAGAHLHFEIHVGSWSNPVDPAPALRAALARRSRQ
;
A
#
# COMPACT_ATOMS: atom_id res chain seq x y z
N MET A 1 41.61 67.74 24.21
CA MET A 1 41.19 66.83 23.14
C MET A 1 40.62 65.60 23.83
N LEU A 2 39.30 65.51 23.90
CA LEU A 2 38.57 64.40 24.51
C LEU A 2 38.14 63.46 23.37
N VAL A 3 38.63 62.20 23.39
CA VAL A 3 38.21 61.19 22.41
C VAL A 3 37.06 60.39 23.06
N ALA A 4 35.88 60.51 22.49
CA ALA A 4 34.71 59.74 22.92
C ALA A 4 34.71 58.37 22.23
N LEU A 5 34.72 57.30 23.02
CA LEU A 5 34.62 55.89 22.60
C LEU A 5 33.16 55.51 22.48
N PHE A 6 32.67 55.30 21.21
CA PHE A 6 31.32 54.72 20.99
C PHE A 6 31.40 53.19 21.09
N VAL A 7 30.73 52.64 22.10
CA VAL A 7 30.54 51.19 22.21
C VAL A 7 29.20 50.88 21.52
N SER A 8 29.28 50.16 20.38
CA SER A 8 28.13 49.62 19.67
C SER A 8 27.70 48.30 20.28
N VAL A 9 26.53 48.27 20.91
CA VAL A 9 25.93 47.04 21.43
C VAL A 9 25.10 46.38 20.33
N CYS A 10 25.64 45.29 19.71
CA CYS A 10 24.86 44.45 18.82
C CYS A 10 23.91 43.57 19.65
N ALA A 11 22.62 43.83 19.59
CA ALA A 11 21.57 42.98 20.11
C ALA A 11 21.42 41.77 19.16
N TYR A 12 21.91 40.60 19.58
CA TYR A 12 21.59 39.33 18.90
C TYR A 12 20.13 38.98 19.20
N GLY A 13 19.26 39.23 18.24
CA GLY A 13 17.87 38.71 18.27
C GLY A 13 17.90 37.20 18.08
N CYS A 14 17.54 36.47 19.15
CA CYS A 14 17.31 35.02 19.07
C CYS A 14 16.03 34.78 18.26
N VAL A 15 16.18 34.43 16.99
CA VAL A 15 15.07 33.94 16.17
C VAL A 15 14.80 32.49 16.57
N THR A 16 13.82 32.28 17.43
CA THR A 16 13.28 30.94 17.67
C THR A 16 12.57 30.48 16.40
N ALA A 17 13.21 29.59 15.66
CA ALA A 17 12.56 28.85 14.58
C ALA A 17 11.47 27.98 15.19
N GLY A 18 10.23 28.46 15.17
CA GLY A 18 9.06 27.68 15.51
C GLY A 18 8.99 26.50 14.55
N ALA A 19 9.17 25.29 15.08
CA ALA A 19 8.88 24.06 14.35
C ALA A 19 7.41 24.13 13.91
N ARG A 20 7.20 24.39 12.62
CA ARG A 20 5.88 24.20 12.00
C ARG A 20 5.59 22.72 12.12
N GLY A 21 4.70 22.35 13.06
CA GLY A 21 4.12 21.02 13.08
C GLY A 21 3.50 20.77 11.71
N GLY A 22 4.17 19.96 10.90
CA GLY A 22 3.64 19.53 9.62
C GLY A 22 2.31 18.84 9.90
N ALA A 23 1.21 19.33 9.36
CA ALA A 23 -0.04 18.62 9.37
C ALA A 23 0.24 17.22 8.80
N ALA A 24 -0.17 16.17 9.52
CA ALA A 24 -0.09 14.81 9.00
C ALA A 24 -0.75 14.79 7.62
N ALA A 25 -0.09 14.15 6.66
CA ALA A 25 -0.66 14.04 5.32
C ALA A 25 -2.08 13.46 5.44
N PRO A 26 -3.06 14.00 4.69
CA PRO A 26 -4.43 13.52 4.79
C PRO A 26 -4.47 12.02 4.48
N VAL A 27 -5.17 11.27 5.32
CA VAL A 27 -5.37 9.83 5.12
C VAL A 27 -6.14 9.64 3.80
N PRO A 28 -5.62 8.89 2.82
CA PRO A 28 -6.32 8.67 1.56
C PRO A 28 -7.70 8.06 1.77
N ASP A 29 -8.69 8.56 1.05
CA ASP A 29 -10.04 7.99 1.07
C ASP A 29 -10.12 6.82 0.09
N ILE A 30 -10.19 5.60 0.61
CA ILE A 30 -10.13 4.37 -0.18
C ILE A 30 -11.36 3.50 0.00
N THR A 31 -11.71 2.72 -0.99
CA THR A 31 -12.54 1.51 -0.83
C THR A 31 -11.69 0.43 -0.15
N PHE A 32 -12.28 -0.32 0.79
CA PHE A 32 -11.57 -1.43 1.43
C PHE A 32 -11.18 -2.48 0.37
N PRO A 33 -9.89 -2.88 0.26
CA PRO A 33 -9.39 -3.58 -0.93
C PRO A 33 -9.76 -5.07 -1.02
N LEU A 34 -10.71 -5.56 -0.22
CA LEU A 34 -11.12 -6.97 -0.21
C LEU A 34 -12.63 -7.13 -0.08
N VAL A 35 -13.18 -8.13 -0.79
CA VAL A 35 -14.54 -8.66 -0.54
C VAL A 35 -14.40 -9.81 0.45
N ALA A 36 -14.47 -9.52 1.74
CA ALA A 36 -14.41 -10.56 2.77
C ALA A 36 -15.26 -10.17 3.98
N ASP A 37 -15.95 -11.16 4.56
CA ASP A 37 -16.74 -10.98 5.79
C ASP A 37 -15.87 -10.88 7.03
N SER A 38 -14.68 -11.49 6.97
CA SER A 38 -13.70 -11.41 8.04
C SER A 38 -12.29 -11.18 7.48
N VAL A 39 -11.68 -10.08 7.88
CA VAL A 39 -10.28 -9.77 7.60
C VAL A 39 -9.59 -9.44 8.92
N ARG A 40 -8.48 -10.13 9.19
CA ARG A 40 -7.63 -9.81 10.34
C ARG A 40 -6.42 -9.04 9.86
N PHE A 41 -6.19 -7.88 10.43
CA PHE A 41 -4.93 -7.17 10.30
C PHE A 41 -4.61 -6.42 11.58
N THR A 42 -3.34 -6.31 11.88
CA THR A 42 -2.79 -5.48 12.95
C THR A 42 -1.89 -4.45 12.32
N SER A 43 -1.58 -3.38 13.04
CA SER A 43 -0.58 -2.44 12.53
C SER A 43 0.77 -3.15 12.47
N GLY A 44 1.29 -3.31 11.28
CA GLY A 44 2.59 -3.94 11.00
C GLY A 44 3.51 -3.05 10.16
N PHE A 45 3.07 -1.84 9.84
CA PHE A 45 3.88 -0.86 9.11
C PHE A 45 5.15 -0.51 9.89
N GLY A 46 6.30 -0.56 9.22
CA GLY A 46 7.60 -0.31 9.84
C GLY A 46 8.24 -1.51 10.54
N ASP A 47 7.51 -2.63 10.70
CA ASP A 47 8.06 -3.84 11.31
C ASP A 47 9.27 -4.37 10.53
N ALA A 48 10.26 -4.88 11.26
CA ALA A 48 11.43 -5.48 10.65
C ALA A 48 11.07 -6.75 9.85
N ARG A 49 11.56 -6.84 8.63
CA ARG A 49 11.40 -8.00 7.73
C ARG A 49 12.75 -8.63 7.42
N THR A 50 12.73 -9.88 6.97
CA THR A 50 13.94 -10.60 6.55
C THR A 50 14.77 -9.80 5.56
N GLY A 51 16.08 -9.79 5.72
CA GLY A 51 17.00 -9.04 4.86
C GLY A 51 17.14 -7.56 5.21
N GLY A 52 16.77 -7.16 6.44
CA GLY A 52 16.95 -5.78 6.92
C GLY A 52 15.98 -4.76 6.32
N ARG A 53 14.90 -5.22 5.67
CA ARG A 53 13.84 -4.36 5.14
C ARG A 53 12.85 -3.96 6.23
N ALA A 54 12.20 -2.82 6.08
CA ALA A 54 10.99 -2.47 6.82
C ALA A 54 9.74 -2.95 6.06
N HIS A 55 8.66 -3.23 6.77
CA HIS A 55 7.36 -3.53 6.20
C HIS A 55 6.69 -2.23 5.73
N HIS A 56 6.45 -2.09 4.44
CA HIS A 56 5.92 -0.85 3.87
C HIS A 56 4.39 -0.83 3.74
N GLY A 57 3.70 -1.84 4.26
CA GLY A 57 2.26 -2.01 4.10
C GLY A 57 1.57 -2.64 5.30
N GLN A 58 0.40 -3.20 5.02
CA GLN A 58 -0.40 -4.00 5.95
C GLN A 58 -0.69 -5.37 5.34
N ASP A 59 -0.55 -6.42 6.16
CA ASP A 59 -0.90 -7.79 5.78
C ASP A 59 -2.36 -8.06 6.20
N LEU A 60 -3.24 -8.22 5.21
CA LEU A 60 -4.67 -8.45 5.38
C LEU A 60 -4.98 -9.93 5.24
N PHE A 61 -5.03 -10.66 6.35
CA PHE A 61 -5.24 -12.10 6.37
C PHE A 61 -6.70 -12.47 6.09
N CYS A 62 -6.92 -13.26 5.05
CA CYS A 62 -8.23 -13.77 4.62
C CYS A 62 -8.10 -15.07 3.84
N ALA A 63 -9.21 -15.63 3.37
CA ALA A 63 -9.20 -16.85 2.58
C ALA A 63 -8.49 -16.65 1.22
N ARG A 64 -7.87 -17.71 0.70
CA ARG A 64 -7.44 -17.75 -0.70
C ARG A 64 -8.63 -17.49 -1.62
N TRP A 65 -8.37 -16.98 -2.80
CA TRP A 65 -9.38 -16.62 -3.80
C TRP A 65 -10.34 -15.49 -3.38
N THR A 66 -10.15 -14.88 -2.19
CA THR A 66 -10.90 -13.66 -1.84
C THR A 66 -10.68 -12.61 -2.93
N PRO A 67 -11.72 -12.03 -3.52
CA PRO A 67 -11.57 -10.99 -4.52
C PRO A 67 -10.89 -9.75 -3.95
N ILE A 68 -9.91 -9.24 -4.68
CA ILE A 68 -9.20 -7.99 -4.42
C ILE A 68 -9.88 -6.88 -5.20
N LEU A 69 -10.17 -5.78 -4.54
CA LEU A 69 -10.81 -4.61 -5.13
C LEU A 69 -9.80 -3.48 -5.35
N ALA A 70 -9.98 -2.72 -6.43
CA ALA A 70 -9.30 -1.45 -6.60
C ALA A 70 -9.68 -0.50 -5.45
N ALA A 71 -8.70 -0.01 -4.72
CA ALA A 71 -8.91 0.86 -3.57
C ALA A 71 -9.42 2.25 -3.98
N VAL A 72 -9.08 2.69 -5.18
CA VAL A 72 -9.46 3.99 -5.76
C VAL A 72 -9.72 3.84 -7.27
N ASN A 73 -10.31 4.86 -7.88
CA ASN A 73 -10.26 4.99 -9.34
C ASN A 73 -8.81 5.22 -9.78
N GLY A 74 -8.40 4.57 -10.88
CA GLY A 74 -7.02 4.71 -11.31
C GLY A 74 -6.70 3.94 -12.59
N THR A 75 -5.42 3.84 -12.87
CA THR A 75 -4.87 3.08 -14.00
C THR A 75 -3.92 2.02 -13.48
N VAL A 76 -4.06 0.80 -13.97
CA VAL A 76 -3.11 -0.29 -13.69
C VAL A 76 -1.76 0.07 -14.32
N ASP A 77 -0.78 0.38 -13.49
CA ASP A 77 0.55 0.78 -13.93
C ASP A 77 1.41 -0.44 -14.27
N TRP A 78 1.26 -1.51 -13.48
CA TRP A 78 1.99 -2.73 -13.68
C TRP A 78 1.30 -3.96 -13.08
N ILE A 79 1.34 -5.07 -13.84
CA ILE A 79 1.08 -6.45 -13.41
C ILE A 79 2.12 -7.38 -14.04
N ALA A 80 2.35 -8.55 -13.42
CA ALA A 80 3.19 -9.58 -14.03
C ALA A 80 2.42 -10.29 -15.17
N THR A 81 2.97 -10.28 -16.39
CA THR A 81 2.35 -10.92 -17.57
C THR A 81 2.77 -12.38 -17.76
N ALA A 82 3.69 -12.86 -16.94
CA ALA A 82 4.16 -14.24 -16.95
C ALA A 82 4.34 -14.71 -15.50
N ARG A 83 4.40 -16.04 -15.31
CA ARG A 83 4.64 -16.62 -13.99
C ARG A 83 5.90 -16.02 -13.35
N PRO A 84 5.81 -15.45 -12.14
CA PRO A 84 6.95 -14.90 -11.45
C PRO A 84 8.01 -15.97 -11.17
N LYS A 85 9.28 -15.57 -11.18
CA LYS A 85 10.38 -16.44 -10.76
C LYS A 85 10.21 -16.82 -9.28
N LYS A 86 10.82 -17.93 -8.86
CA LYS A 86 10.81 -18.38 -7.46
C LYS A 86 11.13 -17.23 -6.50
N GLY A 87 10.29 -17.04 -5.49
CA GLY A 87 10.40 -15.98 -4.49
C GLY A 87 9.91 -14.60 -4.95
N LYS A 88 9.31 -14.51 -6.15
CA LYS A 88 8.60 -13.32 -6.63
C LYS A 88 7.11 -13.58 -6.64
N SER A 89 6.33 -12.54 -6.39
CA SER A 89 4.87 -12.60 -6.27
C SER A 89 4.17 -12.23 -7.57
N TYR A 90 2.93 -12.62 -7.69
CA TYR A 90 1.96 -11.90 -8.50
C TYR A 90 1.51 -10.65 -7.74
N SER A 91 1.58 -9.51 -8.38
CA SER A 91 1.33 -8.20 -7.76
C SER A 91 0.63 -7.27 -8.73
N ILE A 92 -0.02 -6.24 -8.21
CA ILE A 92 -0.62 -5.14 -8.99
C ILE A 92 -0.07 -3.82 -8.45
N LEU A 93 0.38 -2.95 -9.33
CA LEU A 93 0.60 -1.54 -9.03
C LEU A 93 -0.49 -0.71 -9.71
N LEU A 94 -1.30 -0.04 -8.90
CA LEU A 94 -2.35 0.87 -9.36
C LEU A 94 -1.91 2.31 -9.10
N ARG A 95 -1.96 3.14 -10.12
CA ARG A 95 -1.79 4.60 -10.00
C ARG A 95 -3.17 5.22 -9.87
N GLY A 96 -3.45 5.75 -8.68
CA GLY A 96 -4.70 6.40 -8.36
C GLY A 96 -4.87 7.76 -9.03
N ASP A 97 -6.10 8.15 -9.31
CA ASP A 97 -6.45 9.48 -9.81
C ASP A 97 -6.19 10.58 -8.76
N ASP A 98 -6.02 10.18 -7.50
CA ASP A 98 -5.61 11.04 -6.38
C ASP A 98 -4.09 11.32 -6.34
N GLY A 99 -3.33 10.81 -7.33
CA GLY A 99 -1.89 10.99 -7.45
C GLY A 99 -1.05 10.06 -6.57
N ASN A 100 -1.68 9.13 -5.85
CA ASN A 100 -1.00 8.13 -5.02
C ASN A 100 -0.81 6.81 -5.79
N GLN A 101 0.04 5.95 -5.25
CA GLN A 101 0.26 4.60 -5.77
C GLN A 101 -0.20 3.57 -4.74
N TYR A 102 -0.86 2.54 -5.22
CA TYR A 102 -1.44 1.46 -4.42
C TYR A 102 -0.86 0.14 -4.89
N PHE A 103 -0.20 -0.58 -3.98
CA PHE A 103 0.45 -1.84 -4.32
C PHE A 103 -0.27 -2.99 -3.61
N TYR A 104 -0.54 -4.03 -4.39
CA TYR A 104 -1.20 -5.25 -3.96
C TYR A 104 -0.25 -6.41 -4.23
N ASP A 105 0.09 -7.17 -3.21
CA ASP A 105 1.05 -8.27 -3.35
C ASP A 105 0.51 -9.58 -2.79
N HIS A 106 1.20 -10.68 -3.10
CA HIS A 106 0.85 -12.04 -2.74
C HIS A 106 -0.46 -12.54 -3.35
N LEU A 107 -0.75 -12.11 -4.60
CA LEU A 107 -1.93 -12.59 -5.31
C LEU A 107 -1.85 -14.10 -5.55
N ASN A 108 -2.98 -14.68 -5.95
CA ASN A 108 -3.12 -16.11 -6.18
C ASN A 108 -2.10 -16.66 -7.20
N ASN A 109 -1.55 -17.82 -6.89
CA ASN A 109 -0.54 -18.53 -7.68
C ASN A 109 -0.88 -20.00 -7.90
N ASP A 110 -2.15 -20.36 -7.72
CA ASP A 110 -2.66 -21.70 -7.95
C ASP A 110 -3.73 -21.72 -9.02
N ASP A 111 -3.84 -22.82 -9.74
CA ASP A 111 -5.00 -23.10 -10.58
C ASP A 111 -6.18 -23.53 -9.70
N PRO A 112 -7.44 -23.41 -10.18
CA PRO A 112 -8.59 -23.86 -9.41
C PRO A 112 -8.46 -25.33 -8.97
N GLY A 113 -8.57 -25.57 -7.65
CA GLY A 113 -8.47 -26.91 -7.05
C GLY A 113 -7.04 -27.37 -6.76
N THR A 114 -6.02 -26.56 -7.02
CA THR A 114 -4.61 -26.88 -6.70
C THR A 114 -4.06 -26.05 -5.55
N ARG A 115 -2.88 -26.44 -5.06
CA ARG A 115 -2.05 -25.70 -4.10
C ARG A 115 -0.58 -26.04 -4.36
N ASP A 116 -0.14 -25.81 -5.59
CA ASP A 116 1.20 -26.21 -6.02
C ASP A 116 2.08 -25.02 -6.45
N ASN A 117 1.56 -23.80 -6.30
CA ASN A 117 2.24 -22.55 -6.64
C ASN A 117 2.63 -22.47 -8.13
N ARG A 118 1.86 -23.13 -9.00
CA ARG A 118 2.12 -23.24 -10.44
C ARG A 118 1.01 -22.65 -11.30
N GLY A 119 0.07 -21.95 -10.67
CA GLY A 119 -1.07 -21.37 -11.36
C GLY A 119 -0.70 -20.41 -12.49
N ASP A 120 -1.57 -20.35 -13.48
CA ASP A 120 -1.48 -19.41 -14.59
C ASP A 120 -1.73 -17.97 -14.09
N PRO A 121 -1.05 -16.93 -14.64
CA PRO A 121 -1.34 -15.52 -14.36
C PRO A 121 -2.83 -15.16 -14.48
N ALA A 122 -3.55 -15.84 -15.35
CA ALA A 122 -5.01 -15.65 -15.54
C ALA A 122 -5.82 -15.89 -14.25
N TYR A 123 -5.29 -16.61 -13.27
CA TYR A 123 -5.93 -16.87 -11.99
C TYR A 123 -5.45 -15.95 -10.85
N ALA A 124 -4.43 -15.13 -11.10
CA ALA A 124 -3.99 -14.10 -10.17
C ALA A 124 -4.83 -12.82 -10.31
N TYR A 125 -5.21 -12.49 -11.54
CA TYR A 125 -5.84 -11.23 -11.92
C TYR A 125 -7.29 -11.42 -12.35
N ALA A 126 -8.07 -10.33 -12.26
CA ALA A 126 -9.39 -10.30 -12.88
C ALA A 126 -9.28 -10.49 -14.40
N ARG A 127 -10.30 -11.10 -14.98
CA ARG A 127 -10.31 -11.38 -16.42
C ARG A 127 -10.21 -10.09 -17.24
N GLY A 128 -9.20 -10.01 -18.09
CA GLY A 128 -8.97 -8.86 -18.97
C GLY A 128 -8.12 -7.76 -18.35
N LEU A 129 -7.76 -7.85 -17.06
CA LEU A 129 -6.88 -6.86 -16.46
C LEU A 129 -5.51 -6.84 -17.16
N HIS A 130 -5.04 -5.65 -17.52
CA HIS A 130 -3.76 -5.46 -18.19
C HIS A 130 -3.12 -4.11 -17.84
N ASN A 131 -1.84 -3.96 -18.17
CA ASN A 131 -1.14 -2.70 -17.98
C ASN A 131 -1.80 -1.60 -18.82
N GLY A 132 -2.07 -0.46 -18.22
CA GLY A 132 -2.79 0.66 -18.83
C GLY A 132 -4.31 0.59 -18.69
N GLU A 133 -4.88 -0.49 -18.13
CA GLU A 133 -6.32 -0.61 -17.91
C GLU A 133 -6.79 0.42 -16.88
N ARG A 134 -7.97 1.02 -17.18
CA ARG A 134 -8.68 1.90 -16.23
C ARG A 134 -9.60 1.06 -15.37
N VAL A 135 -9.51 1.27 -14.06
CA VAL A 135 -10.36 0.60 -13.07
C VAL A 135 -11.07 1.60 -12.18
N SER A 136 -12.24 1.22 -11.72
CA SER A 136 -13.04 2.01 -10.77
C SER A 136 -12.83 1.49 -9.34
N ALA A 137 -12.92 2.37 -8.36
CA ALA A 137 -12.91 1.98 -6.95
C ALA A 137 -14.00 0.90 -6.68
N GLY A 138 -13.60 -0.20 -6.05
CA GLY A 138 -14.49 -1.34 -5.80
C GLY A 138 -14.57 -2.36 -6.94
N GLU A 139 -13.93 -2.13 -8.07
CA GLU A 139 -13.83 -3.11 -9.16
C GLU A 139 -12.89 -4.26 -8.76
N ILE A 140 -13.25 -5.50 -9.12
CA ILE A 140 -12.39 -6.67 -8.87
C ILE A 140 -11.18 -6.60 -9.80
N ILE A 141 -9.98 -6.59 -9.23
CA ILE A 141 -8.71 -6.53 -9.97
C ILE A 141 -7.87 -7.80 -9.82
N GLY A 142 -8.17 -8.69 -8.88
CA GLY A 142 -7.42 -9.92 -8.66
C GLY A 142 -7.96 -10.76 -7.53
N TYR A 143 -7.17 -11.75 -7.12
CA TYR A 143 -7.54 -12.71 -6.08
C TYR A 143 -6.40 -12.94 -5.10
N VAL A 144 -6.73 -13.08 -3.82
CA VAL A 144 -5.76 -13.33 -2.74
C VAL A 144 -5.18 -14.72 -2.85
N GLY A 145 -3.88 -14.83 -2.64
CA GLY A 145 -3.14 -16.07 -2.52
C GLY A 145 -2.03 -15.99 -1.48
N ASP A 146 -0.90 -16.58 -1.80
CA ASP A 146 0.32 -16.58 -0.99
C ASP A 146 1.59 -16.61 -1.86
N SER A 147 1.52 -16.07 -3.07
CA SER A 147 2.68 -16.03 -3.96
C SER A 147 3.89 -15.33 -3.34
N GLY A 148 5.08 -15.65 -3.84
CA GLY A 148 6.32 -15.04 -3.39
C GLY A 148 6.82 -15.63 -2.07
N ASN A 149 6.97 -14.79 -1.06
CA ASN A 149 7.44 -15.17 0.27
C ASN A 149 6.31 -15.27 1.32
N ALA A 150 5.04 -15.23 0.87
CA ALA A 150 3.89 -15.30 1.78
C ALA A 150 3.54 -16.72 2.21
N GLU A 151 3.94 -17.76 1.46
CA GLU A 151 3.57 -19.16 1.70
C GLU A 151 3.70 -19.59 3.18
N PRO A 152 4.80 -19.29 3.91
CA PRO A 152 4.92 -19.67 5.31
C PRO A 152 3.97 -18.93 6.25
N ALA A 153 3.52 -17.74 5.88
CA ALA A 153 2.60 -16.91 6.68
C ALA A 153 1.13 -17.25 6.44
N GLY A 154 0.83 -17.91 5.31
CA GLY A 154 -0.51 -18.20 4.84
C GLY A 154 -1.10 -17.10 3.95
N ALA A 155 -2.28 -17.36 3.39
CA ALA A 155 -2.92 -16.46 2.45
C ALA A 155 -3.26 -15.10 3.08
N HIS A 156 -2.83 -14.04 2.42
CA HIS A 156 -3.11 -12.65 2.79
C HIS A 156 -2.86 -11.73 1.61
N LEU A 157 -3.50 -10.58 1.62
CA LEU A 157 -3.13 -9.46 0.77
C LEU A 157 -2.13 -8.58 1.52
N HIS A 158 -0.93 -8.41 0.99
CA HIS A 158 -0.04 -7.32 1.39
C HIS A 158 -0.45 -6.07 0.61
N PHE A 159 -0.82 -5.00 1.33
CA PHE A 159 -1.34 -3.77 0.74
C PHE A 159 -0.52 -2.57 1.17
N GLU A 160 -0.03 -1.79 0.20
CA GLU A 160 0.74 -0.57 0.44
C GLU A 160 0.05 0.66 -0.14
N ILE A 161 0.28 1.81 0.49
CA ILE A 161 -0.06 3.14 -0.02
C ILE A 161 1.21 3.96 -0.08
N HIS A 162 1.51 4.52 -1.25
CA HIS A 162 2.64 5.41 -1.48
C HIS A 162 2.13 6.78 -1.91
N VAL A 163 2.38 7.80 -1.09
CA VAL A 163 1.87 9.15 -1.33
C VAL A 163 2.74 9.89 -2.33
N GLY A 164 2.17 10.21 -3.49
CA GLY A 164 2.80 10.96 -4.57
C GLY A 164 3.91 10.22 -5.31
N SER A 165 4.67 9.33 -4.66
CA SER A 165 5.76 8.58 -5.29
C SER A 165 6.03 7.26 -4.58
N TRP A 166 6.63 6.30 -5.31
CA TRP A 166 7.01 4.99 -4.79
C TRP A 166 7.95 5.05 -3.57
N SER A 167 8.76 6.09 -3.45
CA SER A 167 9.71 6.25 -2.35
C SER A 167 9.08 6.74 -1.04
N ASN A 168 7.76 6.99 -1.02
CA ASN A 168 7.07 7.54 0.14
C ASN A 168 5.93 6.64 0.63
N PRO A 169 6.23 5.42 1.13
CA PRO A 169 5.22 4.56 1.73
C PRO A 169 4.70 5.16 3.04
N VAL A 170 3.40 5.04 3.27
CA VAL A 170 2.73 5.48 4.50
C VAL A 170 1.97 4.32 5.12
N ASP A 171 1.71 4.36 6.45
CA ASP A 171 0.91 3.33 7.11
C ASP A 171 -0.52 3.27 6.53
N PRO A 172 -0.93 2.16 5.88
CA PRO A 172 -2.28 2.03 5.34
C PRO A 172 -3.36 1.83 6.41
N ALA A 173 -3.00 1.47 7.65
CA ALA A 173 -3.97 1.08 8.67
C ALA A 173 -5.04 2.15 8.97
N PRO A 174 -4.74 3.44 9.04
CA PRO A 174 -5.77 4.47 9.22
C PRO A 174 -6.81 4.48 8.08
N ALA A 175 -6.36 4.41 6.81
CA ALA A 175 -7.22 4.38 5.63
C ALA A 175 -8.09 3.12 5.61
N LEU A 176 -7.49 1.95 5.88
CA LEU A 176 -8.18 0.66 5.94
C LEU A 176 -9.28 0.65 7.03
N ARG A 177 -8.99 1.15 8.24
CA ARG A 177 -9.99 1.24 9.32
C ARG A 177 -11.13 2.17 8.95
N ALA A 178 -10.84 3.32 8.36
CA ALA A 178 -11.85 4.26 7.89
C ALA A 178 -12.75 3.63 6.81
N ALA A 179 -12.18 2.91 5.86
CA ALA A 179 -12.90 2.20 4.80
C ALA A 179 -13.82 1.11 5.38
N LEU A 180 -13.34 0.29 6.32
CA LEU A 180 -14.16 -0.71 7.01
C LEU A 180 -15.32 -0.09 7.79
N ALA A 181 -15.08 1.01 8.50
CA ALA A 181 -16.12 1.70 9.25
C ALA A 181 -17.22 2.30 8.36
N ARG A 182 -16.91 2.66 7.11
CA ARG A 182 -17.90 3.07 6.12
C ARG A 182 -18.74 1.90 5.61
N ARG A 183 -18.09 0.76 5.30
CA ARG A 183 -18.74 -0.46 4.83
C ARG A 183 -19.76 -1.00 5.84
N SER A 184 -19.47 -0.95 7.13
CA SER A 184 -20.36 -1.43 8.19
C SER A 184 -21.62 -0.58 8.39
N ARG A 185 -21.74 0.57 7.71
CA ARG A 185 -22.87 1.50 7.79
C ARG A 185 -23.80 1.45 6.58
N GLN A 186 -23.45 0.68 5.57
CA GLN A 186 -24.27 0.42 4.38
C GLN A 186 -25.03 -0.89 4.53
#